data_2bf2f0bc585e32bd5b6f56eb2ca8fc80
#
_entry.id   2bf2f0bc585e32bd5b6f56eb2ca8fc80
#
_cell.length_a   1.000
_cell.length_b   1.000
_cell.length_c   1.000
_cell.angle_alpha   90.00
_cell.angle_beta   90.00
_cell.angle_gamma   90.00
#
_symmetry.space_group_name_H-M   'P 1'
#
loop_
_entity.id
_entity.type
_entity.pdbx_description
1 polymer ?
#
loop_
_entity_poly.entity_id
_entity_poly.type
_entity_poly.pdbx_seq_one_letter_code
_entity_poly.pdbx_strand_id
1 'polypeptide(L)'
;SPPAPAMHLITKDQSTCGKGKIEIREIDTKGGALRGVIVFLEKVKNGKAFSKAASHAVVDQKKCVFKPYLVVARNKSKLTIKNSDPVLHNIHAYELIGKLRRSMFNIAQPKSKPKTKKKLRTRRGGLVRFECDAHDWMLGFMYVAKNPYYAIVGADGSYSIGDIPP
;
A
#
# COMPACT_ATOMS: atom_id res chain seq x y z
N SER A 1 15.33 -15.09 -11.36
CA SER A 1 14.07 -14.58 -11.94
C SER A 1 13.07 -14.30 -10.82
N PRO A 2 12.24 -13.28 -10.93
CA PRO A 2 11.17 -13.06 -9.96
C PRO A 2 10.21 -14.26 -9.96
N PRO A 3 9.51 -14.52 -8.84
CA PRO A 3 8.51 -15.58 -8.80
C PRO A 3 7.39 -15.28 -9.81
N ALA A 4 6.81 -16.35 -10.36
CA ALA A 4 5.64 -16.20 -11.22
C ALA A 4 4.49 -15.53 -10.46
N PRO A 5 3.69 -14.68 -11.10
CA PRO A 5 2.56 -14.05 -10.46
C PRO A 5 1.50 -15.08 -10.06
N ALA A 6 0.84 -14.84 -8.93
CA ALA A 6 -0.30 -15.64 -8.54
C ALA A 6 -1.53 -15.27 -9.39
N MET A 7 -2.25 -16.29 -9.87
CA MET A 7 -3.50 -16.12 -10.63
C MET A 7 -4.69 -16.47 -9.75
N HIS A 8 -5.57 -15.50 -9.48
CA HIS A 8 -6.79 -15.71 -8.70
C HIS A 8 -8.04 -15.64 -9.60
N LEU A 9 -8.99 -16.55 -9.36
CA LEU A 9 -10.28 -16.51 -10.05
C LEU A 9 -11.18 -15.47 -9.38
N ILE A 10 -11.74 -14.57 -10.18
CA ILE A 10 -12.74 -13.61 -9.71
C ILE A 10 -14.07 -14.32 -9.55
N THR A 11 -14.48 -14.56 -8.31
CA THR A 11 -15.68 -15.32 -7.96
C THR A 11 -16.86 -14.46 -7.52
N LYS A 12 -16.59 -13.18 -7.15
CA LYS A 12 -17.60 -12.25 -6.61
C LYS A 12 -17.59 -10.94 -7.38
N ASP A 13 -18.73 -10.25 -7.36
CA ASP A 13 -18.91 -8.88 -7.90
C ASP A 13 -18.37 -8.70 -9.32
N GLN A 14 -18.55 -9.73 -10.18
CA GLN A 14 -17.96 -9.79 -11.51
C GLN A 14 -18.36 -8.65 -12.44
N SER A 15 -19.51 -8.01 -12.21
CA SER A 15 -19.94 -6.81 -12.95
C SER A 15 -19.04 -5.61 -12.68
N THR A 16 -18.39 -5.54 -11.52
CA THR A 16 -17.49 -4.46 -11.09
C THR A 16 -16.02 -4.86 -11.19
N CYS A 17 -15.70 -6.07 -10.71
CA CYS A 17 -14.33 -6.57 -10.59
C CYS A 17 -13.78 -7.18 -11.88
N GLY A 18 -14.68 -7.52 -12.84
CA GLY A 18 -14.34 -8.24 -14.05
C GLY A 18 -14.61 -9.74 -13.96
N LYS A 19 -14.41 -10.44 -15.06
CA LYS A 19 -14.61 -11.89 -15.18
C LYS A 19 -13.27 -12.59 -15.41
N GLY A 20 -13.20 -13.88 -15.05
CA GLY A 20 -12.02 -14.71 -15.28
C GLY A 20 -10.98 -14.61 -14.18
N LYS A 21 -9.71 -14.57 -14.54
CA LYS A 21 -8.59 -14.55 -13.59
C LYS A 21 -7.96 -13.17 -13.50
N ILE A 22 -7.58 -12.77 -12.29
CA ILE A 22 -6.76 -11.59 -12.02
C ILE A 22 -5.35 -12.03 -11.61
N GLU A 23 -4.36 -11.33 -12.13
CA GLU A 23 -2.97 -11.55 -11.81
C GLU A 23 -2.57 -10.69 -10.59
N ILE A 24 -1.97 -11.33 -9.59
CA ILE A 24 -1.40 -10.67 -8.43
C ILE A 24 0.12 -10.76 -8.51
N ARG A 25 0.77 -9.60 -8.63
CA ARG A 25 2.23 -9.47 -8.60
C ARG A 25 2.66 -8.78 -7.31
N GLU A 26 3.26 -9.53 -6.41
CA GLU A 26 3.90 -8.93 -5.23
C GLU A 26 5.25 -8.29 -5.62
N ILE A 27 5.92 -8.84 -6.63
CA ILE A 27 7.16 -8.31 -7.22
C ILE A 27 6.89 -7.98 -8.68
N ASP A 28 7.01 -6.71 -9.04
CA ASP A 28 6.77 -6.24 -10.40
C ASP A 28 8.09 -5.93 -11.11
N THR A 29 8.31 -6.59 -12.26
CA THR A 29 9.50 -6.38 -13.09
C THR A 29 9.10 -6.17 -14.54
N LYS A 30 9.81 -5.29 -15.24
CA LYS A 30 9.67 -5.08 -16.68
C LYS A 30 11.01 -4.73 -17.29
N GLY A 31 11.41 -5.46 -18.35
CA GLY A 31 12.68 -5.21 -19.04
C GLY A 31 13.90 -5.34 -18.12
N GLY A 32 13.86 -6.24 -17.12
CA GLY A 32 14.92 -6.40 -16.13
C GLY A 32 14.89 -5.40 -14.96
N ALA A 33 14.07 -4.34 -15.05
CA ALA A 33 13.92 -3.34 -13.98
C ALA A 33 12.90 -3.78 -12.93
N LEU A 34 13.25 -3.66 -11.65
CA LEU A 34 12.34 -3.83 -10.52
C LEU A 34 11.54 -2.54 -10.31
N ARG A 35 10.22 -2.63 -10.17
CA ARG A 35 9.31 -1.48 -10.08
C ARG A 35 8.45 -1.53 -8.83
N GLY A 36 7.94 -0.35 -8.41
CA GLY A 36 6.96 -0.26 -7.33
C GLY A 36 7.48 -0.76 -5.99
N VAL A 37 8.79 -0.80 -5.79
CA VAL A 37 9.42 -1.07 -4.50
C VAL A 37 9.84 0.24 -3.85
N ILE A 38 10.08 0.19 -2.54
CA ILE A 38 10.59 1.33 -1.80
C ILE A 38 12.06 1.15 -1.45
N VAL A 39 12.84 2.19 -1.69
CA VAL A 39 14.21 2.34 -1.20
C VAL A 39 14.21 3.39 -0.12
N PHE A 40 14.85 3.15 1.01
CA PHE A 40 14.88 4.07 2.13
C PHE A 40 16.18 3.98 2.92
N LEU A 41 16.53 5.07 3.60
CA LEU A 41 17.68 5.09 4.51
C LEU A 41 17.24 4.72 5.94
N GLU A 42 18.04 3.90 6.59
CA GLU A 42 17.87 3.56 8.00
C GLU A 42 18.82 4.37 8.89
N LYS A 43 18.46 4.46 10.18
CA LYS A 43 19.33 5.03 11.24
C LYS A 43 19.80 6.47 10.98
N VAL A 44 19.03 7.25 10.19
CA VAL A 44 19.33 8.67 9.99
C VAL A 44 19.12 9.40 11.32
N LYS A 45 20.19 9.95 11.88
CA LYS A 45 20.17 10.66 13.18
C LYS A 45 19.77 12.12 13.02
N ASN A 46 20.35 12.80 12.04
CA ASN A 46 20.10 14.21 11.72
C ASN A 46 19.63 14.33 10.28
N GLY A 47 18.73 15.24 10.00
CA GLY A 47 18.25 15.40 8.63
C GLY A 47 17.05 16.34 8.53
N LYS A 48 16.56 16.51 7.31
CA LYS A 48 15.41 17.36 7.03
C LYS A 48 14.13 16.83 7.66
N ALA A 49 13.20 17.73 7.93
CA ALA A 49 11.86 17.36 8.37
C ALA A 49 11.05 16.74 7.23
N PHE A 50 10.03 15.96 7.58
CA PHE A 50 9.04 15.51 6.60
C PHE A 50 8.32 16.68 5.95
N SER A 51 8.06 16.60 4.65
CA SER A 51 7.21 17.57 3.96
C SER A 51 5.77 17.53 4.52
N LYS A 52 5.01 18.61 4.33
CA LYS A 52 3.59 18.66 4.69
C LYS A 52 2.78 17.57 3.97
N ALA A 53 3.12 17.24 2.73
CA ALA A 53 2.47 16.17 1.96
C ALA A 53 2.57 14.81 2.65
N ALA A 54 3.67 14.49 3.33
CA ALA A 54 3.83 13.25 4.07
C ALA A 54 2.90 13.10 5.29
N SER A 55 2.17 14.15 5.66
CA SER A 55 1.19 14.11 6.76
C SER A 55 -0.14 13.46 6.38
N HIS A 56 -0.37 13.18 5.09
CA HIS A 56 -1.61 12.64 4.59
C HIS A 56 -1.36 11.66 3.44
N ALA A 57 -1.80 10.44 3.60
CA ALA A 57 -1.78 9.40 2.57
C ALA A 57 -3.20 9.04 2.13
N VAL A 58 -3.33 8.56 0.91
CA VAL A 58 -4.62 8.14 0.34
C VAL A 58 -4.45 6.76 -0.27
N VAL A 59 -5.40 5.89 -0.01
CA VAL A 59 -5.59 4.61 -0.70
C VAL A 59 -7.02 4.52 -1.17
N ASP A 60 -7.23 4.07 -2.40
CA ASP A 60 -8.55 3.92 -3.01
C ASP A 60 -8.76 2.45 -3.41
N GLN A 61 -9.95 1.96 -3.21
CA GLN A 61 -10.42 0.66 -3.69
C GLN A 61 -11.20 0.92 -4.96
N LYS A 62 -10.59 0.62 -6.10
CA LYS A 62 -11.15 0.92 -7.42
C LYS A 62 -10.84 -0.19 -8.41
N LYS A 63 -11.89 -0.71 -9.07
CA LYS A 63 -11.84 -1.89 -9.93
C LYS A 63 -11.33 -3.11 -9.16
N CYS A 64 -11.77 -3.22 -7.90
CA CYS A 64 -11.43 -4.31 -6.99
C CYS A 64 -9.92 -4.54 -6.81
N VAL A 65 -9.17 -3.44 -6.76
CA VAL A 65 -7.75 -3.39 -6.38
C VAL A 65 -7.47 -2.16 -5.53
N PHE A 66 -6.44 -2.23 -4.69
CA PHE A 66 -5.95 -1.05 -3.97
C PHE A 66 -5.08 -0.18 -4.89
N LYS A 67 -5.37 1.14 -4.91
CA LYS A 67 -4.63 2.14 -5.70
C LYS A 67 -4.21 3.33 -4.84
N PRO A 68 -2.93 3.72 -4.86
CA PRO A 68 -1.83 2.97 -5.45
C PRO A 68 -1.56 1.64 -4.71
N TYR A 69 -0.90 0.69 -5.37
CA TYR A 69 -0.52 -0.59 -4.79
C TYR A 69 0.43 -0.44 -3.59
N LEU A 70 1.36 0.51 -3.68
CA LEU A 70 2.28 0.90 -2.60
C LEU A 70 2.02 2.36 -2.20
N VAL A 71 1.70 2.57 -0.94
CA VAL A 71 1.50 3.89 -0.32
C VAL A 71 2.66 4.18 0.64
N VAL A 72 3.14 5.42 0.67
CA VAL A 72 4.06 5.87 1.71
C VAL A 72 3.36 6.84 2.65
N ALA A 73 3.56 6.63 3.94
CA ALA A 73 3.02 7.48 4.99
C ALA A 73 4.04 7.62 6.13
N ARG A 74 3.85 8.54 7.03
CA ARG A 74 4.60 8.60 8.29
C ARG A 74 3.75 8.14 9.47
N ASN A 75 4.38 7.69 10.53
CA ASN A 75 3.65 7.35 11.75
C ASN A 75 2.91 8.60 12.30
N LYS A 76 1.72 8.39 12.86
CA LYS A 76 0.79 9.42 13.34
C LYS A 76 0.19 10.32 12.24
N SER A 77 0.47 10.10 10.95
CA SER A 77 -0.18 10.79 9.86
C SER A 77 -1.63 10.34 9.66
N LYS A 78 -2.34 11.02 8.77
CA LYS A 78 -3.72 10.67 8.38
C LYS A 78 -3.68 9.79 7.14
N LEU A 79 -4.45 8.69 7.16
CA LEU A 79 -4.75 7.87 5.99
C LEU A 79 -6.22 8.12 5.60
N THR A 80 -6.46 8.55 4.38
CA THR A 80 -7.79 8.55 3.78
C THR A 80 -7.94 7.25 2.97
N ILE A 81 -8.97 6.52 3.30
CA ILE A 81 -9.35 5.27 2.63
C ILE A 81 -10.61 5.56 1.85
N LYS A 82 -10.61 5.26 0.55
CA LYS A 82 -11.75 5.42 -0.34
C LYS A 82 -12.23 4.07 -0.84
N ASN A 83 -13.51 3.99 -1.16
CA ASN A 83 -14.11 2.97 -2.00
C ASN A 83 -14.78 3.66 -3.19
N SER A 84 -14.17 3.57 -4.37
CA SER A 84 -14.69 4.15 -5.62
C SER A 84 -15.49 3.14 -6.45
N ASP A 85 -15.68 1.92 -5.93
CA ASP A 85 -16.51 0.89 -6.57
C ASP A 85 -17.94 0.90 -6.02
N PRO A 86 -18.94 0.45 -6.79
CA PRO A 86 -20.33 0.37 -6.34
C PRO A 86 -20.63 -0.84 -5.45
N VAL A 87 -19.61 -1.60 -5.05
CA VAL A 87 -19.70 -2.82 -4.23
C VAL A 87 -19.07 -2.63 -2.86
N LEU A 88 -19.38 -3.54 -1.93
CA LEU A 88 -18.76 -3.55 -0.63
C LEU A 88 -17.30 -3.98 -0.74
N HIS A 89 -16.41 -3.18 -0.23
CA HIS A 89 -15.04 -3.56 0.12
C HIS A 89 -14.81 -3.41 1.63
N ASN A 90 -13.76 -4.03 2.12
CA ASN A 90 -13.17 -3.66 3.40
C ASN A 90 -11.66 -3.50 3.23
N ILE A 91 -11.04 -2.75 4.09
CA ILE A 91 -9.60 -2.69 4.19
C ILE A 91 -9.18 -3.25 5.54
N HIS A 92 -8.57 -4.43 5.51
CA HIS A 92 -7.94 -5.04 6.67
C HIS A 92 -6.44 -4.75 6.60
N ALA A 93 -5.96 -3.92 7.53
CA ALA A 93 -4.58 -3.49 7.58
C ALA A 93 -3.80 -4.27 8.63
N TYR A 94 -2.68 -4.85 8.22
CA TYR A 94 -1.79 -5.61 9.10
C TYR A 94 -0.40 -4.97 9.13
N GLU A 95 0.08 -4.60 10.32
CA GLU A 95 1.49 -4.27 10.52
C GLU A 95 2.31 -5.56 10.50
N LEU A 96 3.32 -5.61 9.63
CA LEU A 96 4.25 -6.72 9.52
C LEU A 96 5.45 -6.47 10.44
N ILE A 97 5.71 -7.40 11.38
CA ILE A 97 6.79 -7.31 12.36
C ILE A 97 7.58 -8.62 12.29
N GLY A 98 8.61 -8.67 11.44
CA GLY A 98 9.28 -9.92 11.10
C GLY A 98 8.29 -10.90 10.48
N LYS A 99 8.13 -12.08 11.06
CA LYS A 99 7.17 -13.11 10.61
C LYS A 99 5.75 -12.92 11.18
N LEU A 100 5.55 -11.96 12.09
CA LEU A 100 4.25 -11.73 12.73
C LEU A 100 3.41 -10.73 11.93
N ARG A 101 2.09 -10.95 11.91
CA ARG A 101 1.08 -10.04 11.38
C ARG A 101 0.23 -9.53 12.54
N ARG A 102 0.21 -8.23 12.75
CA ARG A 102 -0.63 -7.57 13.75
C ARG A 102 -1.74 -6.78 13.07
N SER A 103 -2.99 -7.15 13.29
CA SER A 103 -4.12 -6.35 12.82
C SER A 103 -4.07 -4.95 13.45
N MET A 104 -4.13 -3.94 12.60
CA MET A 104 -4.20 -2.52 12.99
C MET A 104 -5.64 -2.03 12.99
N PHE A 105 -6.38 -2.35 11.95
CA PHE A 105 -7.81 -2.06 11.79
C PHE A 105 -8.40 -2.91 10.68
N ASN A 106 -9.71 -3.15 10.77
CA ASN A 106 -10.52 -3.71 9.70
C ASN A 106 -11.76 -2.81 9.54
N ILE A 107 -11.94 -2.23 8.35
CA ILE A 107 -12.97 -1.22 8.09
C ILE A 107 -13.77 -1.62 6.86
N ALA A 108 -15.05 -1.94 7.07
CA ALA A 108 -16.00 -2.12 5.98
C ALA A 108 -16.37 -0.77 5.35
N GLN A 109 -16.39 -0.75 4.03
CA GLN A 109 -16.74 0.42 3.23
C GLN A 109 -17.81 0.05 2.19
N PRO A 110 -19.09 0.07 2.55
CA PRO A 110 -20.17 -0.06 1.58
C PRO A 110 -20.25 1.19 0.69
N LYS A 111 -20.95 1.09 -0.44
CA LYS A 111 -21.21 2.22 -1.35
C LYS A 111 -21.77 3.46 -0.63
N SER A 112 -22.58 3.26 0.41
CA SER A 112 -23.15 4.34 1.23
C SER A 112 -22.14 5.07 2.12
N LYS A 113 -20.96 4.48 2.36
CA LYS A 113 -19.86 5.07 3.15
C LYS A 113 -18.53 4.96 2.43
N PRO A 114 -18.36 5.65 1.29
CA PRO A 114 -17.22 5.43 0.38
C PRO A 114 -15.92 6.06 0.86
N LYS A 115 -15.89 6.72 2.03
CA LYS A 115 -14.70 7.42 2.52
C LYS A 115 -14.57 7.32 4.03
N THR A 116 -13.39 6.93 4.48
CA THR A 116 -13.03 6.89 5.90
C THR A 116 -11.66 7.52 6.11
N LYS A 117 -11.48 8.19 7.24
CA LYS A 117 -10.18 8.75 7.65
C LYS A 117 -9.69 7.99 8.88
N LYS A 118 -8.44 7.61 8.90
CA LYS A 118 -7.81 6.90 10.02
C LYS A 118 -6.49 7.57 10.38
N LYS A 119 -6.22 7.75 11.67
CA LYS A 119 -4.89 8.12 12.16
C LYS A 119 -4.03 6.87 12.23
N LEU A 120 -2.90 6.88 11.55
CA LEU A 120 -1.97 5.75 11.55
C LEU A 120 -1.24 5.66 12.88
N ARG A 121 -1.14 4.45 13.42
CA ARG A 121 -0.34 4.15 14.62
C ARG A 121 0.31 2.80 14.45
N THR A 122 1.55 2.79 14.01
CA THR A 122 2.40 1.61 13.99
C THR A 122 3.19 1.52 15.30
N ARG A 123 3.44 0.31 15.78
CA ARG A 123 4.23 0.08 16.99
C ARG A 123 5.73 0.10 16.70
N ARG A 124 6.15 -0.66 15.70
CA ARG A 124 7.57 -0.78 15.32
C ARG A 124 7.88 -0.16 13.98
N GLY A 125 6.84 0.27 13.24
CA GLY A 125 6.93 0.93 11.95
C GLY A 125 7.43 0.00 10.85
N GLY A 126 7.39 0.46 9.61
CA GLY A 126 7.87 -0.27 8.46
C GLY A 126 6.73 -0.67 7.54
N LEU A 127 6.50 -1.94 7.34
CA LEU A 127 5.58 -2.43 6.32
C LEU A 127 4.19 -2.72 6.89
N VAL A 128 3.16 -2.26 6.18
CA VAL A 128 1.75 -2.60 6.43
C VAL A 128 1.20 -3.25 5.17
N ARG A 129 0.52 -4.37 5.32
CA ARG A 129 -0.18 -5.08 4.25
C ARG A 129 -1.67 -4.76 4.34
N PHE A 130 -2.29 -4.47 3.19
CA PHE A 130 -3.73 -4.29 3.03
C PHE A 130 -4.32 -5.52 2.33
N GLU A 131 -5.42 -6.00 2.87
CA GLU A 131 -6.22 -7.09 2.30
C GLU A 131 -7.70 -6.69 2.33
N CYS A 132 -8.51 -7.32 1.49
CA CYS A 132 -9.96 -7.21 1.51
C CYS A 132 -10.55 -8.59 1.83
N ASP A 133 -11.29 -8.70 2.95
CA ASP A 133 -11.89 -10.00 3.34
C ASP A 133 -13.05 -10.39 2.41
N ALA A 134 -13.63 -9.42 1.67
CA ALA A 134 -14.67 -9.68 0.67
C ALA A 134 -14.10 -10.20 -0.66
N HIS A 135 -12.86 -9.80 -1.01
CA HIS A 135 -12.20 -10.10 -2.28
C HIS A 135 -10.74 -10.50 -2.02
N ASP A 136 -10.49 -11.78 -1.93
CA ASP A 136 -9.23 -12.39 -1.49
C ASP A 136 -8.01 -12.09 -2.38
N TRP A 137 -8.24 -11.62 -3.61
CA TRP A 137 -7.19 -11.17 -4.53
C TRP A 137 -6.74 -9.73 -4.31
N MET A 138 -7.48 -8.92 -3.52
CA MET A 138 -7.11 -7.52 -3.28
C MET A 138 -5.94 -7.42 -2.30
N LEU A 139 -4.81 -7.00 -2.82
CA LEU A 139 -3.57 -6.82 -2.09
C LEU A 139 -3.01 -5.41 -2.31
N GLY A 140 -2.45 -4.83 -1.25
CA GLY A 140 -1.73 -3.56 -1.31
C GLY A 140 -0.77 -3.42 -0.13
N PHE A 141 0.13 -2.45 -0.22
CA PHE A 141 1.12 -2.22 0.82
C PHE A 141 1.23 -0.74 1.20
N MET A 142 1.65 -0.50 2.44
CA MET A 142 2.03 0.83 2.90
C MET A 142 3.36 0.74 3.63
N TYR A 143 4.29 1.60 3.25
CA TYR A 143 5.50 1.83 4.03
C TYR A 143 5.29 3.00 4.97
N VAL A 144 5.53 2.77 6.26
CA VAL A 144 5.47 3.82 7.28
C VAL A 144 6.89 4.33 7.52
N ALA A 145 7.22 5.43 6.85
CA ALA A 145 8.55 6.01 6.87
C ALA A 145 8.90 6.58 8.24
N LYS A 146 10.12 6.31 8.70
CA LYS A 146 10.70 6.84 9.94
C LYS A 146 11.41 8.17 9.74
N ASN A 147 11.88 8.43 8.51
CA ASN A 147 12.54 9.65 8.09
C ASN A 147 12.13 9.99 6.64
N PRO A 148 12.41 11.18 6.12
CA PRO A 148 11.99 11.60 4.78
C PRO A 148 12.91 11.10 3.65
N TYR A 149 13.89 10.25 3.92
CA TYR A 149 14.85 9.74 2.95
C TYR A 149 14.39 8.41 2.40
N TYR A 150 13.44 8.47 1.48
CA TYR A 150 12.91 7.32 0.75
C TYR A 150 12.54 7.72 -0.67
N ALA A 151 12.48 6.73 -1.54
CA ALA A 151 11.94 6.86 -2.89
C ALA A 151 11.14 5.61 -3.26
N ILE A 152 10.13 5.78 -4.09
CA ILE A 152 9.47 4.66 -4.78
C ILE A 152 10.16 4.51 -6.12
N VAL A 153 10.61 3.30 -6.43
CA VAL A 153 11.26 2.98 -7.71
C VAL A 153 10.26 3.15 -8.84
N GLY A 154 10.64 3.93 -9.85
CA GLY A 154 9.83 4.26 -11.01
C GLY A 154 9.60 3.09 -11.96
N ALA A 155 8.85 3.35 -13.03
CA ALA A 155 8.53 2.35 -14.05
C ALA A 155 9.73 1.87 -14.87
N ASP A 156 10.79 2.67 -14.91
CA ASP A 156 12.08 2.41 -15.57
C ASP A 156 13.12 1.77 -14.63
N GLY A 157 12.77 1.55 -13.36
CA GLY A 157 13.67 1.04 -12.33
C GLY A 157 14.55 2.11 -11.67
N SER A 158 14.42 3.38 -12.04
CA SER A 158 15.18 4.47 -11.44
C SER A 158 14.60 4.95 -10.11
N TYR A 159 15.43 5.50 -9.24
CA TYR A 159 15.02 6.22 -8.03
C TYR A 159 16.08 7.26 -7.65
N SER A 160 15.68 8.27 -6.89
CA SER A 160 16.58 9.27 -6.33
C SER A 160 16.17 9.64 -4.91
N ILE A 161 17.13 9.79 -4.02
CA ILE A 161 16.96 10.30 -2.67
C ILE A 161 17.92 11.47 -2.49
N GLY A 162 17.35 12.70 -2.43
CA GLY A 162 18.13 13.93 -2.32
C GLY A 162 18.32 14.41 -0.89
N ASP A 163 19.23 15.39 -0.72
CA ASP A 163 19.54 16.11 0.53
C ASP A 163 19.90 15.17 1.68
N ILE A 164 20.67 14.14 1.39
CA ILE A 164 21.13 13.17 2.40
C ILE A 164 22.14 13.88 3.30
N PRO A 165 21.96 13.84 4.64
CA PRO A 165 22.94 14.42 5.56
C PRO A 165 24.24 13.62 5.53
N PRO A 166 25.38 14.25 5.86
CA PRO A 166 26.64 13.56 6.00
C PRO A 166 26.66 12.54 7.12
#